data_9382d90e89227f292a66fb96c2640084
#
_entry.id   9382d90e89227f292a66fb96c2640084
#
_cell.length_a   1.000
_cell.length_b   1.000
_cell.length_c   1.000
_cell.angle_alpha   90.00
_cell.angle_beta   90.00
_cell.angle_gamma   90.00
#
_symmetry.space_group_name_H-M   'P 1'
#
loop_
_entity.id
_entity.type
_entity.pdbx_description
1 polymer ?
#
loop_
_entity_poly.entity_id
_entity_poly.type
_entity_poly.pdbx_seq_one_letter_code
_entity_poly.pdbx_strand_id
1 'polypeptide(L)'
;MVSSNSIEVVSELLPILKVYKDGTVERFLNSPYAPPSPLGNTTGVLSKDIAITPDISARLYLPKLSPSANQKLPILVYFHGGGFCIESPFSILCHRYLNLLVSQSKIIVVSVDYRLAPEYPLPVAYEDSWAALQWVASHNTTTKNTKEDPWLIRHGNFDRLYLGGDSSGANIAHNIAMQAGTDTLHGDTKIHGVFLSQPYFCGSKLIGNESLAEKRLLQDTWMLVYPNAKGGIDNPMINPFAYGSRNLSQIQCRRLFVCVASKDELRERGVYYYKAVKESGWKGQVELFKVEGEGHGFHFFDFDSEKAKELVNRLASFLC
;
A
#
# COMPACT_ATOMS: atom_id res chain seq x y z
N MET A 1 -12.79 22.14 -42.46
CA MET A 1 -13.10 20.91 -41.74
C MET A 1 -11.81 20.46 -41.05
N VAL A 2 -11.68 20.72 -39.77
CA VAL A 2 -10.55 20.25 -38.98
C VAL A 2 -10.85 18.74 -38.71
N SER A 3 -10.06 17.88 -39.34
CA SER A 3 -10.05 16.45 -39.08
C SER A 3 -9.74 16.27 -37.59
N SER A 4 -10.72 15.86 -36.78
CA SER A 4 -10.45 15.34 -35.45
C SER A 4 -9.73 14.02 -35.65
N ASN A 5 -8.38 14.05 -35.60
CA ASN A 5 -7.60 12.84 -35.42
C ASN A 5 -7.97 12.29 -34.02
N SER A 6 -9.01 11.46 -33.95
CA SER A 6 -9.26 10.67 -32.76
C SER A 6 -8.07 9.73 -32.60
N ILE A 7 -7.28 9.93 -31.55
CA ILE A 7 -6.14 9.05 -31.25
C ILE A 7 -6.72 7.65 -31.01
N GLU A 8 -6.19 6.64 -31.69
CA GLU A 8 -6.68 5.26 -31.63
C GLU A 8 -6.46 4.69 -30.23
N VAL A 9 -7.51 4.16 -29.59
CA VAL A 9 -7.45 3.46 -28.33
C VAL A 9 -6.90 2.06 -28.57
N VAL A 10 -5.81 1.70 -27.92
CA VAL A 10 -5.17 0.38 -28.05
C VAL A 10 -5.49 -0.56 -26.90
N SER A 11 -5.85 -0.01 -25.74
CA SER A 11 -6.31 -0.80 -24.60
C SER A 11 -7.22 0.04 -23.70
N GLU A 12 -8.21 -0.59 -23.07
CA GLU A 12 -9.07 0.08 -22.09
C GLU A 12 -9.42 -0.84 -20.93
N LEU A 13 -9.53 -0.24 -19.74
CA LEU A 13 -9.99 -0.86 -18.52
C LEU A 13 -11.05 0.06 -17.89
N LEU A 14 -12.24 0.02 -18.42
CA LEU A 14 -13.33 0.88 -17.93
C LEU A 14 -13.88 0.39 -16.60
N PRO A 15 -14.21 1.29 -15.67
CA PRO A 15 -14.14 2.77 -15.78
C PRO A 15 -12.80 3.39 -15.33
N ILE A 16 -11.69 2.66 -15.30
CA ILE A 16 -10.43 3.07 -14.66
C ILE A 16 -9.58 3.94 -15.59
N LEU A 17 -9.22 3.42 -16.77
CA LEU A 17 -8.34 4.13 -17.70
C LEU A 17 -8.50 3.68 -19.16
N LYS A 18 -7.92 4.50 -20.07
CA LYS A 18 -7.67 4.16 -21.48
C LYS A 18 -6.20 4.41 -21.84
N VAL A 19 -5.69 3.58 -22.71
CA VAL A 19 -4.35 3.70 -23.30
C VAL A 19 -4.48 3.98 -24.79
N TYR A 20 -3.84 5.02 -25.25
CA TYR A 20 -3.86 5.43 -26.65
C TYR A 20 -2.59 4.99 -27.39
N LYS A 21 -2.66 4.93 -28.72
CA LYS A 21 -1.57 4.43 -29.58
C LYS A 21 -0.29 5.28 -29.51
N ASP A 22 -0.41 6.54 -29.13
CA ASP A 22 0.73 7.44 -28.92
C ASP A 22 1.39 7.27 -27.53
N GLY A 23 0.90 6.34 -26.71
CA GLY A 23 1.36 6.08 -25.33
C GLY A 23 0.67 6.94 -24.27
N THR A 24 -0.23 7.84 -24.65
CA THR A 24 -1.01 8.63 -23.68
C THR A 24 -1.91 7.70 -22.86
N VAL A 25 -2.00 7.95 -21.54
CA VAL A 25 -2.89 7.24 -20.62
C VAL A 25 -3.88 8.23 -20.02
N GLU A 26 -5.16 8.00 -20.27
CA GLU A 26 -6.26 8.76 -19.66
C GLU A 26 -6.84 7.99 -18.47
N ARG A 27 -6.78 8.59 -17.27
CA ARG A 27 -7.26 8.01 -16.00
C ARG A 27 -8.51 8.71 -15.53
N PHE A 28 -9.61 7.96 -15.34
CA PHE A 28 -10.92 8.53 -15.00
C PHE A 28 -11.19 8.59 -13.50
N LEU A 29 -10.48 7.78 -12.70
CA LEU A 29 -10.73 7.62 -11.27
C LEU A 29 -9.63 8.21 -10.37
N ASN A 30 -8.71 9.03 -10.90
CA ASN A 30 -7.72 9.69 -10.06
C ASN A 30 -8.36 10.77 -9.18
N SER A 31 -8.01 10.75 -7.89
CA SER A 31 -8.38 11.83 -6.97
C SER A 31 -7.57 13.10 -7.24
N PRO A 32 -8.13 14.30 -6.98
CA PRO A 32 -7.38 15.54 -7.10
C PRO A 32 -6.12 15.57 -6.22
N TYR A 33 -5.14 16.34 -6.68
CA TYR A 33 -3.92 16.60 -5.91
C TYR A 33 -4.23 17.40 -4.63
N ALA A 34 -3.60 17.00 -3.52
CA ALA A 34 -3.59 17.75 -2.26
C ALA A 34 -2.17 18.26 -1.95
N PRO A 35 -1.95 19.55 -1.71
CA PRO A 35 -0.63 20.05 -1.34
C PRO A 35 -0.21 19.52 0.05
N PRO A 36 1.10 19.40 0.33
CA PRO A 36 1.57 19.09 1.66
C PRO A 36 1.25 20.23 2.66
N SER A 37 1.19 19.88 3.94
CA SER A 37 0.89 20.81 5.04
C SER A 37 2.13 21.05 5.93
N PRO A 38 3.11 21.86 5.50
CA PRO A 38 4.38 22.00 6.21
C PRO A 38 4.25 22.74 7.56
N LEU A 39 3.19 23.50 7.73
CA LEU A 39 2.86 24.23 8.99
C LEU A 39 1.79 23.52 9.82
N GLY A 40 1.36 22.32 9.37
CA GLY A 40 0.25 21.58 9.96
C GLY A 40 -1.11 21.97 9.36
N ASN A 41 -2.10 21.14 9.64
CA ASN A 41 -3.49 21.35 9.27
C ASN A 41 -4.39 21.30 10.52
N THR A 42 -5.70 21.20 10.36
CA THR A 42 -6.66 21.11 11.49
C THR A 42 -6.40 19.91 12.42
N THR A 43 -5.74 18.84 11.92
CA THR A 43 -5.33 17.67 12.73
C THR A 43 -4.01 17.91 13.47
N GLY A 44 -3.28 18.99 13.16
CA GLY A 44 -1.94 19.27 13.67
C GLY A 44 -0.83 18.39 13.05
N VAL A 45 -1.14 17.61 12.02
CA VAL A 45 -0.15 16.77 11.32
C VAL A 45 0.60 17.61 10.30
N LEU A 46 1.93 17.53 10.35
CA LEU A 46 2.82 18.13 9.36
C LEU A 46 3.01 17.14 8.19
N SER A 47 3.13 17.66 6.98
CA SER A 47 3.53 16.85 5.83
C SER A 47 4.47 17.59 4.89
N LYS A 48 5.33 16.84 4.20
CA LYS A 48 6.25 17.34 3.17
C LYS A 48 6.49 16.28 2.11
N ASP A 49 6.77 16.73 0.90
CA ASP A 49 7.15 15.86 -0.22
C ASP A 49 8.67 15.82 -0.34
N ILE A 50 9.21 14.63 -0.63
CA ILE A 50 10.65 14.39 -0.76
C ILE A 50 10.92 13.51 -1.99
N ALA A 51 12.11 13.66 -2.57
CA ALA A 51 12.66 12.73 -3.53
C ALA A 51 13.55 11.69 -2.81
N ILE A 52 13.27 10.40 -3.00
CA ILE A 52 14.09 9.29 -2.51
C ILE A 52 15.19 8.98 -3.54
N THR A 53 14.79 8.86 -4.80
CA THR A 53 15.67 8.72 -5.99
C THR A 53 15.15 9.67 -7.07
N PRO A 54 15.80 9.78 -8.24
CA PRO A 54 15.24 10.56 -9.36
C PRO A 54 13.85 10.11 -9.79
N ASP A 55 13.51 8.82 -9.63
CA ASP A 55 12.27 8.23 -10.11
C ASP A 55 11.26 7.93 -8.98
N ILE A 56 11.67 8.00 -7.73
CA ILE A 56 10.84 7.64 -6.58
C ILE A 56 10.75 8.81 -5.62
N SER A 57 9.53 9.26 -5.35
CA SER A 57 9.24 10.25 -4.33
C SER A 57 8.37 9.68 -3.22
N ALA A 58 8.15 10.46 -2.18
CA ALA A 58 7.24 10.10 -1.09
C ALA A 58 6.69 11.36 -0.41
N ARG A 59 5.52 11.22 0.21
CA ARG A 59 5.02 12.19 1.18
C ARG A 59 5.26 11.67 2.58
N LEU A 60 6.00 12.47 3.38
CA LEU A 60 6.21 12.22 4.79
C LEU A 60 5.15 12.92 5.62
N TYR A 61 4.70 12.25 6.68
CA TYR A 61 3.79 12.79 7.68
C TYR A 61 4.41 12.67 9.07
N LEU A 62 4.30 13.76 9.85
CA LEU A 62 4.77 13.83 11.23
C LEU A 62 3.64 14.33 12.12
N PRO A 63 3.25 13.63 13.18
CA PRO A 63 2.24 14.13 14.12
C PRO A 63 2.76 15.36 14.88
N LYS A 64 1.85 16.17 15.40
CA LYS A 64 2.21 17.24 16.32
C LYS A 64 2.94 16.66 17.53
N LEU A 65 4.15 17.12 17.76
CA LEU A 65 4.98 16.71 18.88
C LEU A 65 4.82 17.68 20.05
N SER A 66 4.85 17.14 21.28
CA SER A 66 5.02 17.98 22.46
C SER A 66 6.46 18.49 22.53
N PRO A 67 6.72 19.76 22.89
CA PRO A 67 8.07 20.31 22.98
C PRO A 67 9.02 19.54 23.93
N SER A 68 8.45 18.84 24.91
CA SER A 68 9.20 18.02 25.88
C SER A 68 9.33 16.54 25.49
N ALA A 69 8.75 16.12 24.37
CA ALA A 69 8.73 14.71 23.99
C ALA A 69 10.03 14.30 23.27
N ASN A 70 10.90 13.64 24.01
CA ASN A 70 12.09 12.97 23.45
C ASN A 70 11.74 11.54 22.95
N GLN A 71 10.46 11.26 22.73
CA GLN A 71 9.96 9.92 22.36
C GLN A 71 10.16 9.66 20.86
N LYS A 72 10.78 8.52 20.58
CA LYS A 72 10.85 8.00 19.21
C LYS A 72 9.51 7.37 18.81
N LEU A 73 9.05 7.69 17.60
CA LEU A 73 7.76 7.29 17.04
C LEU A 73 7.89 6.07 16.14
N PRO A 74 6.92 5.16 16.11
CA PRO A 74 6.85 4.11 15.10
C PRO A 74 6.88 4.71 13.70
N ILE A 75 7.41 3.95 12.75
CA ILE A 75 7.48 4.34 11.33
C ILE A 75 6.60 3.41 10.53
N LEU A 76 5.73 3.95 9.70
CA LEU A 76 4.93 3.23 8.72
C LEU A 76 5.42 3.59 7.31
N VAL A 77 5.87 2.60 6.55
CA VAL A 77 6.01 2.71 5.09
C VAL A 77 4.68 2.27 4.48
N TYR A 78 4.00 3.21 3.84
CA TYR A 78 2.64 3.02 3.33
C TYR A 78 2.63 3.03 1.80
N PHE A 79 1.89 2.08 1.23
CA PHE A 79 1.67 1.95 -0.20
C PHE A 79 0.19 2.17 -0.50
N HIS A 80 -0.10 3.15 -1.36
CA HIS A 80 -1.49 3.47 -1.72
C HIS A 80 -2.12 2.39 -2.61
N GLY A 81 -3.45 2.34 -2.65
CA GLY A 81 -4.22 1.51 -3.55
C GLY A 81 -4.30 2.08 -4.98
N GLY A 82 -5.27 1.58 -5.76
CA GLY A 82 -5.50 2.06 -7.12
C GLY A 82 -5.09 1.08 -8.21
N GLY A 83 -5.07 -0.24 -7.91
CA GLY A 83 -4.83 -1.29 -8.90
C GLY A 83 -3.47 -1.20 -9.59
N PHE A 84 -2.45 -0.57 -8.98
CA PHE A 84 -1.14 -0.27 -9.55
C PHE A 84 -1.15 0.73 -10.72
N CYS A 85 -2.28 1.34 -11.04
CA CYS A 85 -2.43 2.15 -12.26
C CYS A 85 -3.11 3.51 -12.04
N ILE A 86 -3.68 3.77 -10.88
CA ILE A 86 -4.27 5.07 -10.50
C ILE A 86 -3.86 5.46 -9.09
N GLU A 87 -4.25 6.69 -8.68
CA GLU A 87 -3.95 7.31 -7.38
C GLU A 87 -2.46 7.63 -7.18
N SER A 88 -2.17 8.27 -6.06
CA SER A 88 -0.81 8.62 -5.63
C SER A 88 -0.79 8.98 -4.14
N PRO A 89 0.38 9.07 -3.48
CA PRO A 89 0.50 9.57 -2.11
C PRO A 89 0.09 11.05 -1.99
N PHE A 90 -0.02 11.75 -3.12
CA PHE A 90 -0.37 13.17 -3.19
C PHE A 90 -1.86 13.41 -3.44
N SER A 91 -2.65 12.36 -3.66
CA SER A 91 -4.09 12.48 -3.88
C SER A 91 -4.84 12.87 -2.61
N ILE A 92 -5.96 13.58 -2.76
CA ILE A 92 -6.73 14.09 -1.61
C ILE A 92 -7.26 12.97 -0.73
N LEU A 93 -7.65 11.82 -1.30
CA LEU A 93 -8.15 10.67 -0.53
C LEU A 93 -7.05 10.10 0.36
N CYS A 94 -5.88 9.80 -0.22
CA CYS A 94 -4.72 9.30 0.51
C CYS A 94 -4.26 10.31 1.58
N HIS A 95 -4.19 11.60 1.22
CA HIS A 95 -3.76 12.66 2.14
C HIS A 95 -4.69 12.78 3.34
N ARG A 96 -6.02 12.77 3.16
CA ARG A 96 -7.00 12.85 4.24
C ARG A 96 -6.91 11.64 5.16
N TYR A 97 -6.89 10.45 4.58
CA TYR A 97 -6.77 9.20 5.33
C TYR A 97 -5.52 9.15 6.20
N LEU A 98 -4.35 9.45 5.62
CA LEU A 98 -3.09 9.41 6.35
C LEU A 98 -2.96 10.51 7.41
N ASN A 99 -3.52 11.71 7.18
CA ASN A 99 -3.61 12.73 8.22
C ASN A 99 -4.41 12.22 9.43
N LEU A 100 -5.55 11.58 9.21
CA LEU A 100 -6.37 11.02 10.28
C LEU A 100 -5.60 9.91 11.02
N LEU A 101 -5.04 8.96 10.30
CA LEU A 101 -4.28 7.85 10.87
C LEU A 101 -3.10 8.35 11.71
N VAL A 102 -2.28 9.27 11.18
CA VAL A 102 -1.13 9.86 11.88
C VAL A 102 -1.55 10.65 13.13
N SER A 103 -2.63 11.40 13.02
CA SER A 103 -3.18 12.17 14.15
C SER A 103 -3.56 11.27 15.32
N GLN A 104 -4.13 10.10 15.05
CA GLN A 104 -4.60 9.16 16.06
C GLN A 104 -3.49 8.24 16.59
N SER A 105 -2.68 7.67 15.69
CA SER A 105 -1.66 6.67 16.05
C SER A 105 -0.34 7.25 16.52
N LYS A 106 -0.10 8.55 16.32
CA LYS A 106 1.17 9.22 16.68
C LYS A 106 2.40 8.54 16.08
N ILE A 107 2.35 8.23 14.80
CA ILE A 107 3.42 7.59 14.03
C ILE A 107 3.99 8.54 12.97
N ILE A 108 5.17 8.22 12.44
CA ILE A 108 5.68 8.81 11.21
C ILE A 108 5.21 7.95 10.05
N VAL A 109 4.69 8.56 8.98
CA VAL A 109 4.34 7.84 7.76
C VAL A 109 5.25 8.29 6.62
N VAL A 110 5.74 7.33 5.85
CA VAL A 110 6.39 7.49 4.54
C VAL A 110 5.46 6.87 3.50
N SER A 111 4.66 7.70 2.84
CA SER A 111 3.74 7.28 1.78
C SER A 111 4.45 7.33 0.44
N VAL A 112 4.69 6.16 -0.14
CA VAL A 112 5.56 5.98 -1.32
C VAL A 112 4.82 6.27 -2.61
N ASP A 113 5.43 7.07 -3.47
CA ASP A 113 5.01 7.34 -4.84
C ASP A 113 5.74 6.37 -5.78
N TYR A 114 5.24 5.15 -5.84
CA TYR A 114 5.75 4.13 -6.75
C TYR A 114 5.22 4.37 -8.18
N ARG A 115 6.03 4.06 -9.18
CA ARG A 115 5.65 4.24 -10.59
C ARG A 115 4.49 3.36 -10.98
N LEU A 116 3.56 3.92 -11.74
CA LEU A 116 2.29 3.30 -12.11
C LEU A 116 2.35 2.65 -13.50
N ALA A 117 1.63 1.55 -13.65
CA ALA A 117 1.29 0.97 -14.93
C ALA A 117 0.18 1.82 -15.62
N PRO A 118 0.00 1.74 -16.94
CA PRO A 118 0.79 0.90 -17.87
C PRO A 118 2.11 1.51 -18.31
N GLU A 119 2.43 2.78 -17.99
CA GLU A 119 3.69 3.43 -18.37
C GLU A 119 4.90 2.68 -17.81
N TYR A 120 4.75 2.16 -16.59
CA TYR A 120 5.75 1.34 -15.90
C TYR A 120 5.11 0.01 -15.44
N PRO A 121 5.06 -1.00 -16.32
CA PRO A 121 4.46 -2.28 -15.97
C PRO A 121 5.14 -2.93 -14.75
N LEU A 122 4.39 -3.76 -14.02
CA LEU A 122 4.97 -4.58 -12.97
C LEU A 122 6.10 -5.47 -13.54
N PRO A 123 7.20 -5.66 -12.78
CA PRO A 123 7.29 -5.52 -11.33
C PRO A 123 7.80 -4.16 -10.81
N VAL A 124 7.90 -3.11 -11.64
CA VAL A 124 8.52 -1.82 -11.28
C VAL A 124 7.98 -1.24 -9.96
N ALA A 125 6.66 -1.30 -9.71
CA ALA A 125 6.09 -0.81 -8.46
C ALA A 125 6.63 -1.53 -7.21
N TYR A 126 6.93 -2.82 -7.31
CA TYR A 126 7.55 -3.57 -6.19
C TYR A 126 9.04 -3.20 -6.02
N GLU A 127 9.76 -2.98 -7.11
CA GLU A 127 11.16 -2.54 -7.10
C GLU A 127 11.28 -1.15 -6.44
N ASP A 128 10.41 -0.22 -6.82
CA ASP A 128 10.33 1.12 -6.24
C ASP A 128 10.00 1.07 -4.75
N SER A 129 9.02 0.23 -4.38
CA SER A 129 8.58 0.04 -2.99
C SER A 129 9.67 -0.57 -2.11
N TRP A 130 10.43 -1.53 -2.65
CA TRP A 130 11.59 -2.10 -1.97
C TRP A 130 12.71 -1.05 -1.79
N ALA A 131 13.01 -0.29 -2.84
CA ALA A 131 14.00 0.78 -2.78
C ALA A 131 13.61 1.86 -1.75
N ALA A 132 12.33 2.23 -1.68
CA ALA A 132 11.83 3.16 -0.67
C ALA A 132 11.96 2.60 0.76
N LEU A 133 11.67 1.31 0.98
CA LEU A 133 11.87 0.66 2.28
C LEU A 133 13.35 0.61 2.66
N GLN A 134 14.25 0.28 1.72
CA GLN A 134 15.69 0.31 1.95
C GLN A 134 16.18 1.71 2.30
N TRP A 135 15.66 2.75 1.62
CA TRP A 135 15.97 4.12 1.96
C TRP A 135 15.51 4.48 3.38
N VAL A 136 14.30 4.10 3.79
CA VAL A 136 13.85 4.29 5.19
C VAL A 136 14.79 3.58 6.15
N ALA A 137 15.10 2.32 5.91
CA ALA A 137 15.98 1.51 6.76
C ALA A 137 17.42 2.06 6.86
N SER A 138 17.91 2.75 5.81
CA SER A 138 19.26 3.35 5.81
C SER A 138 19.43 4.46 6.86
N HIS A 139 18.34 5.02 7.38
CA HIS A 139 18.37 6.00 8.48
C HIS A 139 18.62 5.35 9.86
N ASN A 140 18.62 4.02 9.94
CA ASN A 140 18.95 3.26 11.16
C ASN A 140 20.45 3.06 11.34
N THR A 141 21.29 3.93 10.79
CA THR A 141 22.75 3.81 10.90
C THR A 141 23.34 4.99 11.66
N THR A 142 24.49 4.74 12.31
CA THR A 142 25.27 5.79 13.00
C THR A 142 26.13 6.61 12.04
N THR A 143 26.25 6.19 10.79
CA THR A 143 27.07 6.86 9.77
C THR A 143 26.24 7.96 9.09
N LYS A 144 26.59 9.21 9.31
CA LYS A 144 25.92 10.35 8.67
C LYS A 144 26.02 10.28 7.15
N ASN A 145 24.89 10.21 6.47
CA ASN A 145 24.78 10.31 5.04
C ASN A 145 24.04 11.60 4.65
N THR A 146 24.48 12.31 3.62
CA THR A 146 23.92 13.61 3.22
C THR A 146 22.48 13.55 2.68
N LYS A 147 21.94 12.35 2.45
CA LYS A 147 20.58 12.12 1.94
C LYS A 147 19.56 11.72 3.04
N GLU A 148 19.92 11.92 4.30
CA GLU A 148 19.08 11.53 5.44
C GLU A 148 17.96 12.56 5.70
N ASP A 149 16.75 12.06 5.98
CA ASP A 149 15.63 12.92 6.36
C ASP A 149 15.63 13.23 7.85
N PRO A 150 15.60 14.55 8.24
CA PRO A 150 15.67 14.94 9.64
C PRO A 150 14.52 14.42 10.51
N TRP A 151 13.32 14.18 9.95
CA TRP A 151 12.19 13.66 10.73
C TRP A 151 12.41 12.19 11.10
N LEU A 152 12.92 11.38 10.17
CA LEU A 152 13.24 9.98 10.44
C LEU A 152 14.36 9.86 11.47
N ILE A 153 15.45 10.62 11.31
CA ILE A 153 16.60 10.56 12.24
C ILE A 153 16.21 11.00 13.64
N ARG A 154 15.52 12.14 13.75
CA ARG A 154 15.21 12.75 15.05
C ARG A 154 14.12 12.00 15.79
N HIS A 155 13.11 11.52 15.07
CA HIS A 155 11.86 11.05 15.65
C HIS A 155 11.54 9.59 15.36
N GLY A 156 12.20 8.93 14.40
CA GLY A 156 11.91 7.55 14.03
C GLY A 156 12.39 6.52 15.04
N ASN A 157 11.54 5.50 15.30
CA ASN A 157 11.89 4.28 16.03
C ASN A 157 11.96 3.12 15.04
N PHE A 158 13.15 2.73 14.65
CA PHE A 158 13.40 1.67 13.66
C PHE A 158 13.15 0.26 14.19
N ASP A 159 13.06 0.07 15.52
CA ASP A 159 12.60 -1.19 16.10
C ASP A 159 11.09 -1.39 15.95
N ARG A 160 10.38 -0.32 15.60
CA ARG A 160 8.94 -0.29 15.36
C ARG A 160 8.64 0.17 13.94
N LEU A 161 9.24 -0.51 12.96
CA LEU A 161 9.00 -0.30 11.53
C LEU A 161 7.82 -1.16 11.08
N TYR A 162 6.85 -0.53 10.47
CA TYR A 162 5.66 -1.17 9.93
C TYR A 162 5.56 -0.97 8.42
N LEU A 163 4.94 -1.93 7.75
CA LEU A 163 4.48 -1.79 6.37
C LEU A 163 2.95 -1.79 6.35
N GLY A 164 2.36 -1.14 5.38
CA GLY A 164 0.92 -1.24 5.20
C GLY A 164 0.45 -0.63 3.90
N GLY A 165 -0.78 -0.94 3.55
CA GLY A 165 -1.43 -0.39 2.37
C GLY A 165 -2.83 -0.93 2.19
N ASP A 166 -3.50 -0.42 1.16
CA ASP A 166 -4.86 -0.75 0.81
C ASP A 166 -4.91 -1.32 -0.61
N SER A 167 -5.72 -2.35 -0.84
CA SER A 167 -5.92 -2.91 -2.17
C SER A 167 -4.60 -3.38 -2.81
N SER A 168 -4.20 -2.81 -3.96
CA SER A 168 -2.88 -3.05 -4.58
C SER A 168 -1.71 -2.65 -3.67
N GLY A 169 -1.85 -1.61 -2.87
CA GLY A 169 -0.85 -1.25 -1.86
C GLY A 169 -0.71 -2.29 -0.75
N ALA A 170 -1.79 -2.95 -0.35
CA ALA A 170 -1.72 -4.09 0.57
C ALA A 170 -1.04 -5.31 -0.07
N ASN A 171 -1.26 -5.53 -1.37
CA ASN A 171 -0.53 -6.53 -2.13
C ASN A 171 0.98 -6.21 -2.17
N ILE A 172 1.35 -4.94 -2.41
CA ILE A 172 2.75 -4.50 -2.33
C ILE A 172 3.31 -4.79 -0.93
N ALA A 173 2.62 -4.37 0.14
CA ALA A 173 3.08 -4.57 1.51
C ALA A 173 3.33 -6.06 1.82
N HIS A 174 2.46 -6.95 1.34
CA HIS A 174 2.66 -8.39 1.45
C HIS A 174 3.94 -8.85 0.74
N ASN A 175 4.10 -8.50 -0.55
CA ASN A 175 5.24 -8.95 -1.35
C ASN A 175 6.58 -8.41 -0.80
N ILE A 176 6.62 -7.16 -0.33
CA ILE A 176 7.77 -6.56 0.31
C ILE A 176 8.10 -7.26 1.65
N ALA A 177 7.11 -7.61 2.46
CA ALA A 177 7.32 -8.37 3.68
C ALA A 177 7.83 -9.79 3.41
N MET A 178 7.39 -10.43 2.32
CA MET A 178 7.92 -11.71 1.86
C MET A 178 9.37 -11.59 1.36
N GLN A 179 9.70 -10.51 0.64
CA GLN A 179 11.05 -10.24 0.18
C GLN A 179 12.01 -10.00 1.35
N ALA A 180 11.60 -9.24 2.37
CA ALA A 180 12.39 -9.01 3.58
C ALA A 180 12.68 -10.29 4.40
N GLY A 181 11.97 -11.39 4.12
CA GLY A 181 12.26 -12.72 4.67
C GLY A 181 13.52 -13.37 4.07
N THR A 182 13.96 -12.91 2.90
CA THR A 182 15.15 -13.44 2.18
C THR A 182 16.24 -12.40 2.01
N ASP A 183 15.87 -11.13 1.88
CA ASP A 183 16.76 -10.02 1.60
C ASP A 183 16.92 -9.15 2.86
N THR A 184 18.14 -8.71 3.13
CA THR A 184 18.44 -7.92 4.34
C THR A 184 18.11 -6.44 4.10
N LEU A 185 17.45 -5.81 5.06
CA LEU A 185 17.29 -4.36 5.11
C LEU A 185 18.53 -3.68 5.68
N HIS A 186 18.80 -2.45 5.24
CA HIS A 186 19.91 -1.65 5.78
C HIS A 186 19.85 -1.57 7.31
N GLY A 187 21.00 -1.60 7.96
CA GLY A 187 21.13 -1.51 9.42
C GLY A 187 20.49 -2.69 10.16
N ASP A 188 20.38 -3.87 9.52
CA ASP A 188 19.69 -5.06 10.07
C ASP A 188 18.27 -4.77 10.59
N THR A 189 17.65 -3.71 10.06
CA THR A 189 16.30 -3.28 10.43
C THR A 189 15.29 -4.41 10.18
N LYS A 190 14.36 -4.61 11.12
CA LYS A 190 13.33 -5.64 11.01
C LYS A 190 11.95 -5.02 10.95
N ILE A 191 11.08 -5.62 10.15
CA ILE A 191 9.68 -5.22 10.10
C ILE A 191 8.99 -5.72 11.36
N HIS A 192 8.43 -4.79 12.14
CA HIS A 192 7.70 -5.12 13.36
C HIS A 192 6.30 -5.66 13.06
N GLY A 193 5.58 -5.02 12.14
CA GLY A 193 4.25 -5.44 11.75
C GLY A 193 3.87 -5.03 10.34
N VAL A 194 2.85 -5.70 9.79
CA VAL A 194 2.29 -5.42 8.47
C VAL A 194 0.78 -5.34 8.58
N PHE A 195 0.16 -4.30 7.99
CA PHE A 195 -1.28 -4.31 7.80
C PHE A 195 -1.66 -4.39 6.32
N LEU A 196 -2.68 -5.17 6.04
CA LEU A 196 -3.22 -5.40 4.71
C LEU A 196 -4.70 -5.04 4.74
N SER A 197 -5.05 -3.86 4.24
CA SER A 197 -6.43 -3.42 4.15
C SER A 197 -7.00 -3.83 2.79
N GLN A 198 -7.99 -4.71 2.79
CA GLN A 198 -8.67 -5.19 1.58
C GLN A 198 -7.70 -5.63 0.48
N PRO A 199 -6.78 -6.59 0.77
CA PRO A 199 -5.63 -6.87 -0.08
C PRO A 199 -6.05 -7.37 -1.46
N TYR A 200 -5.47 -6.78 -2.51
CA TYR A 200 -5.68 -7.20 -3.88
C TYR A 200 -4.94 -8.50 -4.17
N PHE A 201 -5.59 -9.60 -3.79
CA PHE A 201 -5.20 -10.95 -4.19
C PHE A 201 -6.22 -11.50 -5.19
N CYS A 202 -5.73 -12.20 -6.19
CA CYS A 202 -6.56 -12.83 -7.22
C CYS A 202 -5.96 -14.17 -7.64
N GLY A 203 -6.60 -14.90 -8.54
CA GLY A 203 -6.13 -16.18 -9.08
C GLY A 203 -7.20 -16.86 -9.92
N SER A 204 -6.87 -17.84 -10.75
CA SER A 204 -7.81 -18.49 -11.66
C SER A 204 -8.88 -19.31 -10.91
N LYS A 205 -8.47 -20.05 -9.89
CA LYS A 205 -9.38 -20.87 -9.09
C LYS A 205 -10.26 -20.01 -8.19
N LEU A 206 -11.57 -20.28 -8.17
CA LEU A 206 -12.51 -19.63 -7.26
C LEU A 206 -12.30 -20.10 -5.82
N ILE A 207 -12.44 -19.17 -4.86
CA ILE A 207 -12.33 -19.42 -3.42
C ILE A 207 -13.62 -18.93 -2.75
N GLY A 208 -14.17 -19.74 -1.84
CA GLY A 208 -15.38 -19.37 -1.09
C GLY A 208 -16.55 -19.06 -2.01
N ASN A 209 -17.14 -17.87 -1.85
CA ASN A 209 -18.30 -17.41 -2.60
C ASN A 209 -17.93 -16.51 -3.81
N GLU A 210 -16.68 -16.50 -4.26
CA GLU A 210 -16.27 -15.74 -5.44
C GLU A 210 -17.08 -16.14 -6.69
N SER A 211 -17.43 -15.15 -7.51
CA SER A 211 -18.02 -15.37 -8.84
C SER A 211 -17.05 -14.93 -9.95
N LEU A 212 -17.17 -15.55 -11.12
CA LEU A 212 -16.37 -15.16 -12.30
C LEU A 212 -16.67 -13.74 -12.76
N ALA A 213 -17.91 -13.29 -12.62
CA ALA A 213 -18.33 -11.95 -13.04
C ALA A 213 -17.65 -10.86 -12.19
N GLU A 214 -17.66 -11.03 -10.87
CA GLU A 214 -17.01 -10.09 -9.93
C GLU A 214 -15.49 -10.04 -10.11
N LYS A 215 -14.87 -11.17 -10.46
CA LYS A 215 -13.42 -11.26 -10.65
C LYS A 215 -12.91 -10.68 -11.96
N ARG A 216 -13.77 -10.49 -12.96
CA ARG A 216 -13.32 -10.10 -14.30
C ARG A 216 -12.52 -8.81 -14.29
N LEU A 217 -13.02 -7.75 -13.66
CA LEU A 217 -12.32 -6.48 -13.57
C LEU A 217 -10.96 -6.63 -12.86
N LEU A 218 -10.90 -7.42 -11.78
CA LEU A 218 -9.67 -7.68 -11.06
C LEU A 218 -8.63 -8.40 -11.93
N GLN A 219 -9.07 -9.40 -12.70
CA GLN A 219 -8.19 -10.15 -13.61
C GLN A 219 -7.72 -9.27 -14.77
N ASP A 220 -8.63 -8.51 -15.39
CA ASP A 220 -8.31 -7.61 -16.50
C ASP A 220 -7.33 -6.51 -16.03
N THR A 221 -7.51 -5.99 -14.81
CA THR A 221 -6.56 -5.05 -14.18
C THR A 221 -5.16 -5.67 -14.07
N TRP A 222 -5.07 -6.88 -13.51
CA TRP A 222 -3.78 -7.54 -13.36
C TRP A 222 -3.09 -7.80 -14.71
N MET A 223 -3.83 -8.25 -15.72
CA MET A 223 -3.28 -8.50 -17.05
C MET A 223 -2.83 -7.22 -17.76
N LEU A 224 -3.50 -6.10 -17.49
CA LEU A 224 -3.08 -4.79 -17.99
C LEU A 224 -1.77 -4.32 -17.34
N VAL A 225 -1.69 -4.40 -16.00
CA VAL A 225 -0.56 -3.84 -15.25
C VAL A 225 0.66 -4.76 -15.26
N TYR A 226 0.47 -6.05 -15.52
CA TYR A 226 1.56 -7.04 -15.64
C TYR A 226 1.37 -7.96 -16.85
N PRO A 227 1.42 -7.43 -18.09
CA PRO A 227 1.13 -8.20 -19.30
C PRO A 227 2.04 -9.40 -19.49
N ASN A 228 3.26 -9.35 -18.98
CA ASN A 228 4.26 -10.43 -19.08
C ASN A 228 4.37 -11.27 -17.80
N ALA A 229 3.37 -11.23 -16.92
CA ALA A 229 3.38 -12.02 -15.68
C ALA A 229 3.51 -13.51 -15.97
N LYS A 230 4.58 -14.12 -15.48
CA LYS A 230 4.76 -15.58 -15.62
C LYS A 230 3.66 -16.28 -14.82
N GLY A 231 2.85 -17.11 -15.47
CA GLY A 231 1.66 -17.72 -14.88
C GLY A 231 0.39 -16.87 -14.93
N GLY A 232 0.44 -15.68 -15.56
CA GLY A 232 -0.71 -14.79 -15.70
C GLY A 232 -1.34 -14.44 -14.37
N ILE A 233 -2.66 -14.68 -14.22
CA ILE A 233 -3.41 -14.39 -12.98
C ILE A 233 -3.03 -15.33 -11.81
N ASP A 234 -2.31 -16.42 -12.06
CA ASP A 234 -1.75 -17.30 -11.03
C ASP A 234 -0.27 -17.00 -10.75
N ASN A 235 0.21 -15.82 -11.15
CA ASN A 235 1.53 -15.36 -10.73
C ASN A 235 1.59 -15.21 -9.19
N PRO A 236 2.67 -15.70 -8.51
CA PRO A 236 2.81 -15.62 -7.05
C PRO A 236 2.64 -14.24 -6.44
N MET A 237 2.91 -13.17 -7.18
CA MET A 237 2.77 -11.80 -6.67
C MET A 237 1.31 -11.37 -6.47
N ILE A 238 0.38 -11.90 -7.27
CA ILE A 238 -1.06 -11.64 -7.10
C ILE A 238 -1.77 -12.80 -6.41
N ASN A 239 -1.27 -14.02 -6.58
CA ASN A 239 -1.84 -15.22 -5.99
C ASN A 239 -0.84 -15.88 -5.02
N PRO A 240 -0.83 -15.48 -3.74
CA PRO A 240 0.08 -16.05 -2.74
C PRO A 240 -0.17 -17.53 -2.46
N PHE A 241 -1.19 -18.13 -3.09
CA PHE A 241 -1.57 -19.55 -2.98
C PHE A 241 -1.23 -20.36 -4.23
N ALA A 242 -0.67 -19.72 -5.27
CA ALA A 242 -0.31 -20.37 -6.52
C ALA A 242 0.83 -21.38 -6.32
N TYR A 243 0.92 -22.32 -7.24
CA TYR A 243 2.09 -23.22 -7.29
C TYR A 243 3.39 -22.39 -7.47
N GLY A 244 4.38 -22.66 -6.64
CA GLY A 244 5.65 -21.93 -6.66
C GLY A 244 5.64 -20.63 -5.85
N SER A 245 4.54 -20.26 -5.19
CA SER A 245 4.52 -19.18 -4.21
C SER A 245 5.41 -19.51 -3.01
N ARG A 246 6.02 -18.46 -2.43
CA ARG A 246 6.79 -18.60 -1.20
C ARG A 246 5.88 -19.05 -0.05
N ASN A 247 6.39 -19.86 0.87
CA ASN A 247 5.63 -20.27 2.04
C ASN A 247 5.33 -19.04 2.92
N LEU A 248 4.07 -18.86 3.31
CA LEU A 248 3.63 -17.75 4.15
C LEU A 248 4.27 -17.75 5.56
N SER A 249 4.86 -18.87 5.99
CA SER A 249 5.69 -18.91 7.21
C SER A 249 6.94 -18.01 7.15
N GLN A 250 7.32 -17.56 5.95
CA GLN A 250 8.48 -16.71 5.70
C GLN A 250 8.18 -15.21 5.76
N ILE A 251 6.94 -14.82 6.03
CA ILE A 251 6.59 -13.40 6.19
C ILE A 251 7.44 -12.77 7.27
N GLN A 252 8.21 -11.76 6.91
CA GLN A 252 9.14 -11.09 7.82
C GLN A 252 8.44 -9.98 8.61
N CYS A 253 7.68 -10.36 9.62
CA CYS A 253 7.14 -9.47 10.64
C CYS A 253 6.74 -10.28 11.88
N ARG A 254 6.41 -9.60 12.98
CA ARG A 254 5.93 -10.22 14.22
C ARG A 254 4.40 -10.14 14.36
N ARG A 255 3.79 -9.17 13.70
CA ARG A 255 2.35 -8.90 13.77
C ARG A 255 1.80 -8.67 12.37
N LEU A 256 0.64 -9.24 12.09
CA LEU A 256 -0.06 -9.07 10.83
C LEU A 256 -1.52 -8.73 11.10
N PHE A 257 -2.00 -7.65 10.50
CA PHE A 257 -3.39 -7.24 10.57
C PHE A 257 -3.99 -7.31 9.16
N VAL A 258 -5.10 -8.02 9.02
CA VAL A 258 -5.85 -8.14 7.75
C VAL A 258 -7.22 -7.54 7.95
N CYS A 259 -7.59 -6.55 7.13
CA CYS A 259 -8.94 -6.00 7.10
C CYS A 259 -9.66 -6.45 5.83
N VAL A 260 -10.92 -6.83 5.95
CA VAL A 260 -11.79 -7.16 4.82
C VAL A 260 -13.17 -6.53 5.03
N ALA A 261 -13.84 -6.14 3.94
CA ALA A 261 -15.20 -5.60 3.96
C ALA A 261 -16.18 -6.62 3.37
N SER A 262 -17.39 -6.72 3.93
CA SER A 262 -18.30 -7.84 3.60
C SER A 262 -18.91 -7.78 2.20
N LYS A 263 -18.93 -6.60 1.57
CA LYS A 263 -19.41 -6.39 0.18
C LYS A 263 -18.27 -6.18 -0.83
N ASP A 264 -17.02 -6.46 -0.43
CA ASP A 264 -15.83 -6.33 -1.27
C ASP A 264 -15.57 -7.64 -2.02
N GLU A 265 -15.33 -7.58 -3.32
CA GLU A 265 -14.99 -8.74 -4.15
C GLU A 265 -13.68 -9.41 -3.72
N LEU A 266 -12.80 -8.67 -3.03
CA LEU A 266 -11.52 -9.19 -2.49
C LEU A 266 -11.68 -9.91 -1.14
N ARG A 267 -12.85 -9.87 -0.54
CA ARG A 267 -13.11 -10.40 0.82
C ARG A 267 -12.71 -11.85 0.96
N GLU A 268 -13.13 -12.71 0.07
CA GLU A 268 -12.92 -14.17 0.19
C GLU A 268 -11.41 -14.49 0.22
N ARG A 269 -10.63 -13.80 -0.60
CA ARG A 269 -9.17 -13.99 -0.64
C ARG A 269 -8.47 -13.41 0.58
N GLY A 270 -8.93 -12.29 1.10
CA GLY A 270 -8.42 -11.74 2.37
C GLY A 270 -8.68 -12.67 3.55
N VAL A 271 -9.89 -13.26 3.63
CA VAL A 271 -10.23 -14.26 4.66
C VAL A 271 -9.42 -15.55 4.48
N TYR A 272 -9.27 -16.02 3.25
CA TYR A 272 -8.47 -17.20 2.95
C TYR A 272 -6.99 -16.99 3.29
N TYR A 273 -6.45 -15.82 2.96
CA TYR A 273 -5.09 -15.42 3.30
C TYR A 273 -4.84 -15.48 4.80
N TYR A 274 -5.74 -14.89 5.62
CA TYR A 274 -5.66 -14.97 7.07
C TYR A 274 -5.59 -16.42 7.58
N LYS A 275 -6.45 -17.30 7.06
CA LYS A 275 -6.46 -18.72 7.43
C LYS A 275 -5.15 -19.41 7.02
N ALA A 276 -4.70 -19.18 5.78
CA ALA A 276 -3.47 -19.77 5.26
C ALA A 276 -2.23 -19.33 6.06
N VAL A 277 -2.17 -18.06 6.50
CA VAL A 277 -1.10 -17.60 7.39
C VAL A 277 -1.12 -18.33 8.72
N LYS A 278 -2.29 -18.51 9.35
CA LYS A 278 -2.42 -19.26 10.60
C LYS A 278 -1.96 -20.72 10.49
N GLU A 279 -2.23 -21.34 9.35
CA GLU A 279 -1.92 -22.73 9.06
C GLU A 279 -0.49 -22.93 8.53
N SER A 280 0.18 -21.86 8.08
CA SER A 280 1.53 -21.93 7.47
C SER A 280 2.66 -22.32 8.43
N GLY A 281 2.43 -22.25 9.72
CA GLY A 281 3.47 -22.39 10.74
C GLY A 281 4.22 -21.10 11.07
N TRP A 282 3.80 -19.96 10.50
CA TRP A 282 4.31 -18.65 10.88
C TRP A 282 4.17 -18.39 12.39
N LYS A 283 5.19 -17.78 13.01
CA LYS A 283 5.28 -17.66 14.49
C LYS A 283 4.80 -16.31 15.03
N GLY A 284 4.37 -15.39 14.16
CA GLY A 284 3.82 -14.10 14.56
C GLY A 284 2.34 -14.18 14.98
N GLN A 285 1.77 -13.02 15.27
CA GLN A 285 0.36 -12.85 15.61
C GLN A 285 -0.41 -12.28 14.44
N VAL A 286 -1.44 -12.96 13.95
CA VAL A 286 -2.31 -12.48 12.88
C VAL A 286 -3.71 -12.19 13.41
N GLU A 287 -4.22 -10.99 13.07
CA GLU A 287 -5.58 -10.53 13.38
C GLU A 287 -6.37 -10.36 12.08
N LEU A 288 -7.65 -10.75 12.09
CA LEU A 288 -8.60 -10.46 11.01
C LEU A 288 -9.68 -9.52 11.52
N PHE A 289 -9.79 -8.35 10.91
CA PHE A 289 -10.89 -7.41 11.13
C PHE A 289 -11.87 -7.46 9.95
N LYS A 290 -13.13 -7.79 10.25
CA LYS A 290 -14.21 -7.84 9.25
C LYS A 290 -15.13 -6.66 9.44
N VAL A 291 -15.37 -5.89 8.38
CA VAL A 291 -16.26 -4.74 8.39
C VAL A 291 -17.55 -5.11 7.65
N GLU A 292 -18.63 -5.25 8.41
CA GLU A 292 -19.92 -5.65 7.85
C GLU A 292 -20.62 -4.49 7.14
N GLY A 293 -21.24 -4.78 5.99
CA GLY A 293 -22.07 -3.85 5.23
C GLY A 293 -21.31 -2.87 4.34
N GLU A 294 -19.96 -2.93 4.33
CA GLU A 294 -19.12 -2.03 3.54
C GLU A 294 -18.52 -2.72 2.30
N GLY A 295 -18.19 -1.90 1.29
CA GLY A 295 -17.54 -2.28 0.06
C GLY A 295 -16.05 -1.93 0.04
N HIS A 296 -15.43 -2.11 -1.13
CA HIS A 296 -14.01 -1.83 -1.34
C HIS A 296 -13.68 -0.35 -1.13
N GLY A 297 -12.63 -0.05 -0.35
CA GLY A 297 -12.15 1.33 -0.13
C GLY A 297 -13.10 2.23 0.68
N PHE A 298 -14.11 1.68 1.38
CA PHE A 298 -15.15 2.45 2.07
C PHE A 298 -14.60 3.60 2.91
N HIS A 299 -13.49 3.40 3.58
CA HIS A 299 -12.86 4.38 4.47
C HIS A 299 -12.22 5.58 3.75
N PHE A 300 -12.08 5.53 2.42
CA PHE A 300 -11.64 6.68 1.61
C PHE A 300 -12.81 7.57 1.16
N PHE A 301 -14.02 7.02 1.06
CA PHE A 301 -15.18 7.73 0.53
C PHE A 301 -16.05 8.31 1.63
N ASP A 302 -16.16 7.63 2.78
CA ASP A 302 -16.93 8.08 3.94
C ASP A 302 -16.05 8.06 5.22
N PHE A 303 -15.19 9.07 5.33
CA PHE A 303 -14.28 9.22 6.48
C PHE A 303 -14.98 9.38 7.82
N ASP A 304 -16.21 9.91 7.82
CA ASP A 304 -16.94 10.25 9.03
C ASP A 304 -17.81 9.10 9.52
N SER A 305 -17.94 8.02 8.73
CA SER A 305 -18.67 6.83 9.16
C SER A 305 -18.03 6.19 10.38
N GLU A 306 -18.86 5.63 11.25
CA GLU A 306 -18.38 4.93 12.46
C GLU A 306 -17.46 3.75 12.10
N LYS A 307 -17.69 3.09 10.96
CA LYS A 307 -16.88 1.96 10.49
C LYS A 307 -15.51 2.40 10.00
N ALA A 308 -15.42 3.53 9.29
CA ALA A 308 -14.14 4.12 8.90
C ALA A 308 -13.33 4.53 10.14
N LYS A 309 -13.97 5.19 11.10
CA LYS A 309 -13.36 5.54 12.38
C LYS A 309 -12.90 4.31 13.17
N GLU A 310 -13.70 3.25 13.19
CA GLU A 310 -13.32 1.99 13.85
C GLU A 310 -12.09 1.37 13.21
N LEU A 311 -12.03 1.33 11.86
CA LEU A 311 -10.83 0.85 11.15
C LEU A 311 -9.59 1.66 11.55
N VAL A 312 -9.67 2.99 11.53
CA VAL A 312 -8.55 3.86 11.90
C VAL A 312 -8.13 3.63 13.36
N ASN A 313 -9.09 3.46 14.29
CA ASN A 313 -8.80 3.16 15.70
C ASN A 313 -8.12 1.80 15.87
N ARG A 314 -8.55 0.77 15.12
CA ARG A 314 -7.91 -0.55 15.11
C ARG A 314 -6.48 -0.49 14.58
N LEU A 315 -6.28 0.24 13.48
CA LEU A 315 -4.94 0.45 12.93
C LEU A 315 -4.06 1.26 13.88
N ALA A 316 -4.58 2.31 14.51
CA ALA A 316 -3.84 3.06 15.53
C ALA A 316 -3.39 2.16 16.69
N SER A 317 -4.25 1.28 17.17
CA SER A 317 -3.90 0.29 18.22
C SER A 317 -2.90 -0.75 17.74
N PHE A 318 -2.94 -1.13 16.46
CA PHE A 318 -1.99 -2.06 15.86
C PHE A 318 -0.59 -1.44 15.71
N LEU A 319 -0.51 -0.17 15.37
CA LEU A 319 0.72 0.58 15.10
C LEU A 319 1.37 1.15 16.38
N CYS A 320 0.67 1.13 17.51
CA CYS A 320 1.15 1.57 18.85
C CYS A 320 1.69 0.44 19.76
#